data_62eb78cbfdd2caf25df82d51482dd645
#
_entry.id   62eb78cbfdd2caf25df82d51482dd645
#
_cell.length_a   1.000
_cell.length_b   1.000
_cell.length_c   1.000
_cell.angle_alpha   90.00
_cell.angle_beta   90.00
_cell.angle_gamma   90.00
#
_symmetry.space_group_name_H-M   'P 1'
#
loop_
_entity.id
_entity.type
_entity.pdbx_description
1 polymer ?
#
loop_
_entity_poly.entity_id
_entity_poly.type
_entity_poly.pdbx_seq_one_letter_code
_entity_poly.pdbx_strand_id
1 'polypeptide(L)'
;MAGGDLADIESLRNVFDAIANKIVHVGPVGSGLKTKLVNNYMAMINNAVTAETLSFAHRVGLDIDATAELMSSTTAGLGQLNTNYTKKVLANDLSPDFPITMAIKDLDMAIELANSFDSERLFGDLAKKLFVDAEEVGMGKLDQTAILTYLLNDQ
;
A
#
# COMPACT_ATOMS: atom_id res chain seq x y z
N MET A 1 16.24 11.62 0.21
CA MET A 1 15.67 11.82 1.55
C MET A 1 16.78 12.31 2.46
N ALA A 2 16.68 13.54 2.97
CA ALA A 2 17.70 14.16 3.81
C ALA A 2 17.13 14.41 5.22
N GLY A 3 17.87 13.97 6.24
CA GLY A 3 17.55 14.23 7.65
C GLY A 3 18.70 14.99 8.30
N GLY A 4 18.41 16.11 8.95
CA GLY A 4 19.39 16.99 9.56
C GLY A 4 18.84 18.39 9.77
N ASP A 5 19.69 19.32 10.18
CA ASP A 5 19.33 20.73 10.22
C ASP A 5 19.13 21.26 8.78
N LEU A 6 18.08 22.06 8.60
CA LEU A 6 17.71 22.57 7.27
C LEU A 6 18.81 23.48 6.72
N ALA A 7 19.46 24.29 7.56
CA ALA A 7 20.53 25.18 7.14
C ALA A 7 21.75 24.40 6.64
N ASP A 8 22.09 23.28 7.29
CA ASP A 8 23.18 22.40 6.86
C ASP A 8 22.86 21.74 5.51
N ILE A 9 21.62 21.27 5.35
CA ILE A 9 21.17 20.65 4.07
C ILE A 9 21.24 21.67 2.94
N GLU A 10 20.79 22.90 3.16
CA GLU A 10 20.83 23.96 2.12
C GLU A 10 22.29 24.39 1.83
N SER A 11 23.18 24.40 2.83
CA SER A 11 24.60 24.73 2.59
C SER A 11 25.30 23.70 1.69
N LEU A 12 24.81 22.44 1.72
CA LEU A 12 25.34 21.34 0.89
C LEU A 12 24.54 21.12 -0.40
N ARG A 13 23.63 22.05 -0.75
CA ARG A 13 22.73 21.89 -1.89
C ARG A 13 23.44 21.52 -3.18
N ASN A 14 24.53 22.21 -3.50
CA ASN A 14 25.30 21.96 -4.71
C ASN A 14 25.89 20.54 -4.78
N VAL A 15 26.23 19.96 -3.60
CA VAL A 15 26.73 18.58 -3.54
C VAL A 15 25.60 17.60 -3.77
N PHE A 16 24.45 17.85 -3.17
CA PHE A 16 23.29 17.00 -3.31
C PHE A 16 22.71 17.03 -4.73
N ASP A 17 22.66 18.18 -5.37
CA ASP A 17 22.17 18.33 -6.75
C ASP A 17 23.06 17.60 -7.77
N ALA A 18 24.35 17.35 -7.43
CA ALA A 18 25.25 16.55 -8.27
C ALA A 18 24.96 15.03 -8.22
N ILE A 19 24.26 14.54 -7.18
CA ILE A 19 24.06 13.10 -6.93
C ILE A 19 22.58 12.70 -6.85
N ALA A 20 21.65 13.64 -6.88
CA ALA A 20 20.22 13.38 -6.71
C ALA A 20 19.36 14.33 -7.55
N ASN A 21 18.36 13.78 -8.24
CA ASN A 21 17.40 14.56 -9.01
C ASN A 21 16.41 15.36 -8.13
N LYS A 22 16.20 14.92 -6.88
CA LYS A 22 15.29 15.56 -5.93
C LYS A 22 15.77 15.35 -4.51
N ILE A 23 15.81 16.41 -3.74
CA ILE A 23 16.12 16.39 -2.31
C ILE A 23 14.85 16.72 -1.54
N VAL A 24 14.51 15.86 -0.58
CA VAL A 24 13.37 16.06 0.32
C VAL A 24 13.89 16.02 1.75
N HIS A 25 13.76 17.15 2.45
CA HIS A 25 14.00 17.21 3.90
C HIS A 25 12.87 16.48 4.63
N VAL A 26 13.20 15.49 5.46
CA VAL A 26 12.24 14.61 6.12
C VAL A 26 12.34 14.65 7.66
N GLY A 27 13.02 15.66 8.19
CA GLY A 27 13.14 15.90 9.63
C GLY A 27 14.57 15.87 10.16
N PRO A 28 14.76 15.75 11.49
CA PRO A 28 16.07 15.82 12.12
C PRO A 28 17.00 14.68 11.71
N VAL A 29 18.25 14.71 12.22
CA VAL A 29 19.25 13.65 11.98
C VAL A 29 18.66 12.27 12.25
N GLY A 30 18.88 11.32 11.33
CA GLY A 30 18.33 9.97 11.38
C GLY A 30 16.99 9.80 10.65
N SER A 31 16.20 10.87 10.41
CA SER A 31 14.91 10.79 9.73
C SER A 31 15.03 10.30 8.28
N GLY A 32 16.11 10.67 7.58
CA GLY A 32 16.37 10.19 6.23
C GLY A 32 16.48 8.67 6.16
N LEU A 33 17.22 8.06 7.10
CA LEU A 33 17.34 6.60 7.20
C LEU A 33 16.00 5.94 7.58
N LYS A 34 15.29 6.48 8.56
CA LYS A 34 13.96 5.96 8.95
C LYS A 34 13.00 5.98 7.79
N THR A 35 12.91 7.10 7.05
CA THR A 35 12.06 7.21 5.86
C THR A 35 12.45 6.19 4.78
N LYS A 36 13.75 6.00 4.54
CA LYS A 36 14.23 5.00 3.59
C LYS A 36 13.84 3.58 4.00
N LEU A 37 13.93 3.23 5.28
CA LEU A 37 13.54 1.90 5.78
C LEU A 37 12.04 1.66 5.64
N VAL A 38 11.19 2.64 5.97
CA VAL A 38 9.73 2.57 5.78
C VAL A 38 9.38 2.42 4.29
N ASN A 39 10.03 3.20 3.41
CA ASN A 39 9.84 3.05 1.96
C ASN A 39 10.23 1.65 1.45
N ASN A 40 11.36 1.12 1.91
CA ASN A 40 11.81 -0.21 1.49
C ASN A 40 10.91 -1.32 2.04
N TYR A 41 10.38 -1.17 3.25
CA TYR A 41 9.37 -2.09 3.81
C TYR A 41 8.17 -2.19 2.86
N MET A 42 7.57 -1.06 2.49
CA MET A 42 6.46 -1.05 1.53
C MET A 42 6.86 -1.65 0.17
N ALA A 43 8.06 -1.32 -0.35
CA ALA A 43 8.53 -1.83 -1.63
C ALA A 43 8.67 -3.36 -1.65
N MET A 44 9.20 -3.95 -0.58
CA MET A 44 9.37 -5.41 -0.49
C MET A 44 8.04 -6.13 -0.33
N ILE A 45 7.10 -5.58 0.46
CA ILE A 45 5.75 -6.14 0.58
C ILE A 45 5.02 -6.05 -0.76
N ASN A 46 5.05 -4.91 -1.44
CA ASN A 46 4.42 -4.76 -2.75
C ASN A 46 5.00 -5.75 -3.78
N ASN A 47 6.31 -6.00 -3.75
CA ASN A 47 6.94 -7.01 -4.61
C ASN A 47 6.36 -8.40 -4.33
N ALA A 48 6.27 -8.80 -3.07
CA ALA A 48 5.76 -10.11 -2.68
C ALA A 48 4.26 -10.25 -3.00
N VAL A 49 3.44 -9.24 -2.72
CA VAL A 49 2.00 -9.23 -3.10
C VAL A 49 1.83 -9.32 -4.61
N THR A 50 2.65 -8.62 -5.39
CA THR A 50 2.61 -8.70 -6.86
C THR A 50 2.92 -10.12 -7.34
N ALA A 51 3.93 -10.78 -6.77
CA ALA A 51 4.28 -12.15 -7.11
C ALA A 51 3.15 -13.14 -6.76
N GLU A 52 2.54 -13.03 -5.57
CA GLU A 52 1.39 -13.85 -5.17
C GLU A 52 0.21 -13.63 -6.13
N THR A 53 -0.10 -12.38 -6.47
CA THR A 53 -1.21 -12.03 -7.38
C THR A 53 -1.02 -12.62 -8.78
N LEU A 54 0.18 -12.50 -9.35
CA LEU A 54 0.47 -13.07 -10.67
C LEU A 54 0.52 -14.60 -10.66
N SER A 55 1.00 -15.21 -9.55
CA SER A 55 0.91 -16.66 -9.35
C SER A 55 -0.55 -17.11 -9.30
N PHE A 56 -1.40 -16.40 -8.57
CA PHE A 56 -2.84 -16.66 -8.52
C PHE A 56 -3.47 -16.56 -9.92
N ALA A 57 -3.19 -15.48 -10.67
CA ALA A 57 -3.67 -15.31 -12.05
C ALA A 57 -3.29 -16.52 -12.94
N HIS A 58 -2.04 -16.98 -12.86
CA HIS A 58 -1.58 -18.16 -13.58
C HIS A 58 -2.34 -19.42 -13.17
N ARG A 59 -2.53 -19.65 -11.87
CA ARG A 59 -3.23 -20.83 -11.34
C ARG A 59 -4.68 -20.92 -11.83
N VAL A 60 -5.38 -19.79 -11.95
CA VAL A 60 -6.76 -19.75 -12.47
C VAL A 60 -6.82 -19.73 -13.99
N GLY A 61 -5.70 -19.88 -14.68
CA GLY A 61 -5.63 -20.03 -16.15
C GLY A 61 -5.58 -18.71 -16.92
N LEU A 62 -5.26 -17.59 -16.28
CA LEU A 62 -5.05 -16.32 -16.96
C LEU A 62 -3.63 -16.23 -17.54
N ASP A 63 -3.50 -15.52 -18.68
CA ASP A 63 -2.20 -15.14 -19.22
C ASP A 63 -1.53 -14.10 -18.33
N ILE A 64 -0.29 -14.35 -17.91
CA ILE A 64 0.44 -13.49 -16.96
C ILE A 64 0.74 -12.14 -17.58
N ASP A 65 1.19 -12.10 -18.83
CA ASP A 65 1.63 -10.85 -19.48
C ASP A 65 0.43 -9.94 -19.72
N ALA A 66 -0.67 -10.47 -20.26
CA ALA A 66 -1.91 -9.72 -20.43
C ALA A 66 -2.50 -9.23 -19.09
N THR A 67 -2.44 -10.07 -18.06
CA THR A 67 -2.90 -9.69 -16.72
C THR A 67 -2.03 -8.58 -16.12
N ALA A 68 -0.73 -8.67 -16.23
CA ALA A 68 0.21 -7.65 -15.73
C ALA A 68 0.04 -6.32 -16.49
N GLU A 69 -0.11 -6.36 -17.82
CA GLU A 69 -0.39 -5.17 -18.63
C GLU A 69 -1.66 -4.46 -18.18
N LEU A 70 -2.77 -5.20 -18.07
CA LEU A 70 -4.05 -4.65 -17.59
C LEU A 70 -3.90 -4.05 -16.19
N MET A 71 -3.37 -4.81 -15.23
CA MET A 71 -3.28 -4.39 -13.84
C MET A 71 -2.38 -3.17 -13.64
N SER A 72 -1.33 -3.01 -14.44
CA SER A 72 -0.42 -1.86 -14.36
C SER A 72 -1.13 -0.52 -14.55
N SER A 73 -2.26 -0.49 -15.23
CA SER A 73 -3.08 0.70 -15.48
C SER A 73 -4.19 0.94 -14.46
N THR A 74 -4.48 -0.03 -13.60
CA THR A 74 -5.54 0.06 -12.58
C THR A 74 -5.03 0.70 -11.27
N THR A 75 -5.95 1.03 -10.37
CA THR A 75 -5.63 1.54 -9.03
C THR A 75 -4.73 0.59 -8.24
N ALA A 76 -4.85 -0.73 -8.45
CA ALA A 76 -4.00 -1.74 -7.81
C ALA A 76 -2.53 -1.59 -8.23
N GLY A 77 -2.26 -1.53 -9.54
CA GLY A 77 -0.91 -1.39 -10.07
C GLY A 77 -0.31 0.00 -9.88
N LEU A 78 -1.12 1.07 -9.96
CA LEU A 78 -0.67 2.45 -9.71
C LEU A 78 -0.33 2.71 -8.23
N GLY A 79 -0.85 1.88 -7.32
CA GLY A 79 -0.59 1.93 -5.89
C GLY A 79 -1.49 2.89 -5.12
N GLN A 80 -1.87 2.47 -3.92
CA GLN A 80 -2.85 3.15 -3.07
C GLN A 80 -2.43 4.57 -2.66
N LEU A 81 -1.14 4.83 -2.43
CA LEU A 81 -0.65 6.16 -2.09
C LEU A 81 -0.93 7.19 -3.19
N ASN A 82 -0.84 6.78 -4.46
CA ASN A 82 -1.03 7.68 -5.60
C ASN A 82 -2.51 7.83 -5.99
N THR A 83 -3.36 6.89 -5.62
CA THR A 83 -4.75 6.82 -6.07
C THR A 83 -5.75 7.22 -5.00
N ASN A 84 -5.74 6.56 -3.85
CA ASN A 84 -6.81 6.66 -2.86
C ASN A 84 -6.36 7.37 -1.57
N TYR A 85 -5.24 6.99 -0.95
CA TYR A 85 -4.83 7.47 0.36
C TYR A 85 -4.71 8.99 0.45
N THR A 86 -4.10 9.62 -0.56
CA THR A 86 -3.92 11.09 -0.59
C THR A 86 -5.22 11.87 -0.73
N LYS A 87 -6.27 11.24 -1.26
CA LYS A 87 -7.59 11.86 -1.47
C LYS A 87 -8.57 11.54 -0.34
N LYS A 88 -8.34 10.46 0.41
CA LYS A 88 -9.21 9.92 1.45
C LYS A 88 -8.61 10.10 2.84
N VAL A 89 -8.09 9.06 3.46
CA VAL A 89 -7.66 9.08 4.87
C VAL A 89 -6.63 10.17 5.18
N LEU A 90 -5.67 10.45 4.29
CA LEU A 90 -4.67 11.52 4.50
C LEU A 90 -5.25 12.93 4.30
N ALA A 91 -6.41 13.05 3.64
CA ALA A 91 -7.17 14.29 3.54
C ALA A 91 -8.26 14.41 4.63
N ASN A 92 -8.28 13.49 5.62
CA ASN A 92 -9.32 13.37 6.64
C ASN A 92 -10.73 13.13 6.07
N ASP A 93 -10.85 12.56 4.87
CA ASP A 93 -12.10 12.12 4.26
C ASP A 93 -12.24 10.61 4.37
N LEU A 94 -13.13 10.14 5.24
CA LEU A 94 -13.45 8.72 5.41
C LEU A 94 -14.81 8.36 4.79
N SER A 95 -15.43 9.28 4.03
CA SER A 95 -16.62 8.96 3.25
C SER A 95 -16.28 7.87 2.21
N PRO A 96 -17.13 6.83 2.04
CA PRO A 96 -16.72 5.68 1.27
C PRO A 96 -16.86 5.91 -0.24
N ASP A 97 -15.75 5.86 -0.98
CA ASP A 97 -15.76 5.52 -2.41
C ASP A 97 -15.83 3.99 -2.56
N PHE A 98 -15.17 3.27 -1.64
CA PHE A 98 -15.20 1.82 -1.55
C PHE A 98 -15.18 1.39 -0.07
N PRO A 99 -16.33 0.98 0.50
CA PRO A 99 -16.43 0.64 1.92
C PRO A 99 -15.59 -0.59 2.32
N ILE A 100 -15.15 -0.64 3.57
CA ILE A 100 -14.45 -1.80 4.17
C ILE A 100 -15.25 -3.09 3.97
N THR A 101 -16.58 -3.08 4.17
CA THR A 101 -17.44 -4.25 3.94
C THR A 101 -17.36 -4.78 2.51
N MET A 102 -17.19 -3.91 1.51
CA MET A 102 -17.04 -4.33 0.12
C MET A 102 -15.65 -4.90 -0.15
N ALA A 103 -14.60 -4.37 0.49
CA ALA A 103 -13.26 -4.93 0.41
C ALA A 103 -13.22 -6.36 0.99
N ILE A 104 -13.89 -6.60 2.12
CA ILE A 104 -14.03 -7.94 2.71
C ILE A 104 -14.72 -8.90 1.73
N LYS A 105 -15.86 -8.48 1.17
CA LYS A 105 -16.60 -9.29 0.20
C LYS A 105 -15.74 -9.66 -1.02
N ASP A 106 -15.01 -8.72 -1.58
CA ASP A 106 -14.17 -8.96 -2.76
C ASP A 106 -13.00 -9.88 -2.43
N LEU A 107 -12.38 -9.73 -1.23
CA LEU A 107 -11.36 -10.65 -0.74
C LEU A 107 -11.92 -12.06 -0.51
N ASP A 108 -13.14 -12.20 0.03
CA ASP A 108 -13.81 -13.49 0.20
C ASP A 108 -13.94 -14.22 -1.12
N MET A 109 -14.43 -13.54 -2.15
CA MET A 109 -14.60 -14.12 -3.49
C MET A 109 -13.26 -14.52 -4.11
N ALA A 110 -12.23 -13.68 -3.96
CA ALA A 110 -10.89 -13.98 -4.47
C ALA A 110 -10.24 -15.16 -3.74
N ILE A 111 -10.38 -15.24 -2.41
CA ILE A 111 -9.85 -16.33 -1.57
C ILE A 111 -10.58 -17.65 -1.89
N GLU A 112 -11.90 -17.62 -2.09
CA GLU A 112 -12.67 -18.80 -2.50
C GLU A 112 -12.20 -19.32 -3.86
N LEU A 113 -12.01 -18.42 -4.82
CA LEU A 113 -11.48 -18.78 -6.13
C LEU A 113 -10.05 -19.35 -6.02
N ALA A 114 -9.16 -18.72 -5.24
CA ALA A 114 -7.79 -19.19 -5.03
C ALA A 114 -7.78 -20.60 -4.41
N ASN A 115 -8.67 -20.87 -3.44
CA ASN A 115 -8.84 -22.20 -2.84
C ASN A 115 -9.24 -23.26 -3.88
N SER A 116 -10.10 -22.91 -4.83
CA SER A 116 -10.57 -23.83 -5.87
C SER A 116 -9.46 -24.27 -6.85
N PHE A 117 -8.35 -23.55 -6.87
CA PHE A 117 -7.20 -23.79 -7.74
C PHE A 117 -5.90 -24.09 -6.97
N ASP A 118 -5.98 -24.38 -5.67
CA ASP A 118 -4.83 -24.62 -4.79
C ASP A 118 -3.75 -23.52 -4.92
N SER A 119 -4.18 -22.25 -5.03
CA SER A 119 -3.29 -21.11 -5.15
C SER A 119 -2.86 -20.59 -3.76
N GLU A 120 -1.60 -20.17 -3.66
CA GLU A 120 -1.11 -19.43 -2.50
C GLU A 120 -1.88 -18.10 -2.35
N ARG A 121 -2.16 -17.70 -1.10
CA ARG A 121 -2.94 -16.49 -0.77
C ARG A 121 -2.57 -15.87 0.58
N LEU A 122 -1.33 -15.99 0.98
CA LEU A 122 -0.85 -15.57 2.30
C LEU A 122 -1.18 -14.10 2.59
N PHE A 123 -0.93 -13.22 1.62
CA PHE A 123 -1.25 -11.79 1.76
C PHE A 123 -2.75 -11.50 1.65
N GLY A 124 -3.48 -12.29 0.85
CA GLY A 124 -4.93 -12.21 0.78
C GLY A 124 -5.60 -12.50 2.11
N ASP A 125 -5.20 -13.59 2.77
CA ASP A 125 -5.71 -13.98 4.10
C ASP A 125 -5.38 -12.92 5.17
N LEU A 126 -4.15 -12.39 5.17
CA LEU A 126 -3.73 -11.33 6.10
C LEU A 126 -4.47 -10.01 5.86
N ALA A 127 -4.65 -9.62 4.60
CA ALA A 127 -5.42 -8.43 4.24
C ALA A 127 -6.87 -8.57 4.69
N LYS A 128 -7.52 -9.72 4.39
CA LYS A 128 -8.90 -9.97 4.84
C LYS A 128 -9.02 -9.83 6.35
N LYS A 129 -8.10 -10.46 7.11
CA LYS A 129 -8.12 -10.35 8.58
C LYS A 129 -8.10 -8.90 9.02
N LEU A 130 -7.21 -8.05 8.47
CA LEU A 130 -7.10 -6.64 8.83
C LEU A 130 -8.40 -5.87 8.56
N PHE A 131 -9.07 -6.12 7.43
CA PHE A 131 -10.34 -5.48 7.10
C PHE A 131 -11.48 -5.96 8.02
N VAL A 132 -11.52 -7.25 8.37
CA VAL A 132 -12.51 -7.82 9.31
C VAL A 132 -12.31 -7.21 10.71
N ASP A 133 -11.08 -7.16 11.23
CA ASP A 133 -10.76 -6.57 12.53
C ASP A 133 -11.24 -5.08 12.59
N ALA A 134 -11.05 -4.32 11.50
CA ALA A 134 -11.55 -2.95 11.40
C ALA A 134 -13.10 -2.88 11.33
N GLU A 135 -13.76 -3.82 10.65
CA GLU A 135 -15.22 -3.89 10.62
C GLU A 135 -15.81 -4.18 12.01
N GLU A 136 -15.21 -5.09 12.77
CA GLU A 136 -15.65 -5.49 14.12
C GLU A 136 -15.66 -4.31 15.10
N VAL A 137 -14.78 -3.33 14.93
CA VAL A 137 -14.78 -2.08 15.71
C VAL A 137 -15.69 -1.00 15.13
N GLY A 138 -16.56 -1.34 14.18
CA GLY A 138 -17.60 -0.46 13.65
C GLY A 138 -17.20 0.38 12.43
N MET A 139 -16.03 0.12 11.82
CA MET A 139 -15.53 0.91 10.68
C MET A 139 -16.01 0.38 9.31
N GLY A 140 -16.86 -0.65 9.27
CA GLY A 140 -17.28 -1.35 8.05
C GLY A 140 -17.88 -0.46 6.96
N LYS A 141 -18.53 0.66 7.32
CA LYS A 141 -19.14 1.62 6.38
C LYS A 141 -18.20 2.75 5.95
N LEU A 142 -17.01 2.83 6.50
CA LEU A 142 -16.00 3.82 6.13
C LEU A 142 -15.26 3.37 4.85
N ASP A 143 -14.60 4.33 4.22
CA ASP A 143 -13.72 4.03 3.08
C ASP A 143 -12.63 3.02 3.45
N GLN A 144 -12.25 2.15 2.52
CA GLN A 144 -11.22 1.12 2.73
C GLN A 144 -9.90 1.67 3.26
N THR A 145 -9.56 2.92 2.96
CA THR A 145 -8.34 3.56 3.46
C THR A 145 -8.37 3.85 4.96
N ALA A 146 -9.56 3.76 5.60
CA ALA A 146 -9.74 3.93 7.04
C ALA A 146 -9.02 2.86 7.88
N ILE A 147 -8.54 1.75 7.28
CA ILE A 147 -7.65 0.80 7.97
C ILE A 147 -6.37 1.47 8.50
N LEU A 148 -5.92 2.59 7.90
CA LEU A 148 -4.82 3.37 8.48
C LEU A 148 -5.23 3.95 9.84
N THR A 149 -6.43 4.49 9.95
CA THR A 149 -6.96 5.01 11.22
C THR A 149 -7.10 3.91 12.26
N TYR A 150 -7.59 2.72 11.86
CA TYR A 150 -7.65 1.55 12.71
C TYR A 150 -6.27 1.21 13.30
N LEU A 151 -5.25 1.06 12.44
CA LEU A 151 -3.89 0.70 12.86
C LEU A 151 -3.20 1.77 13.73
N LEU A 152 -3.58 3.05 13.59
CA LEU A 152 -3.04 4.14 14.40
C LEU A 152 -3.70 4.22 15.78
N ASN A 153 -4.94 3.74 15.94
CA ASN A 153 -5.72 3.79 17.17
C ASN A 153 -5.56 2.52 18.03
N ASP A 154 -4.99 1.45 17.49
CA ASP A 154 -4.81 0.16 18.17
C ASP A 154 -3.54 0.13 19.06
N GLN A 155 -3.05 1.31 19.52
CA GLN A 155 -1.89 1.47 20.41
C GLN A 155 -2.28 1.93 21.79
#